data_be802ed7c715082451c52ab8493ba124
#
_entry.id   be802ed7c715082451c52ab8493ba124
#
_cell.length_a   1.000
_cell.length_b   1.000
_cell.length_c   1.000
_cell.angle_alpha   90.00
_cell.angle_beta   90.00
_cell.angle_gamma   90.00
#
_symmetry.space_group_name_H-M   'P 1'
#
loop_
_entity.id
_entity.type
_entity.pdbx_description
1 polymer ?
#
loop_
_entity_poly.entity_id
_entity_poly.type
_entity_poly.pdbx_seq_one_letter_code
_entity_poly.pdbx_strand_id
1 'polypeptide(L)' 'MNLNKLMKQAQKMQEKMAQAQSELAEKTVEVQAAGGKITVVANGAGDVISIKIAKEIVDPGDVEFLEEAVLSGVTQAI' A
#
# COMPACT_ATOMS: atom_id res chain seq x y z
N MET A 1 28.96 24.84 -21.46
CA MET A 1 27.88 24.09 -20.79
C MET A 1 26.53 24.52 -21.37
N ASN A 2 25.77 23.55 -21.84
CA ASN A 2 24.46 23.84 -22.46
C ASN A 2 23.33 23.69 -21.43
N LEU A 3 22.79 24.81 -20.98
CA LEU A 3 21.75 24.84 -19.96
C LEU A 3 20.46 24.15 -20.43
N ASN A 4 20.12 24.35 -21.71
CA ASN A 4 18.92 23.69 -22.28
C ASN A 4 19.02 22.17 -22.25
N LYS A 5 20.19 21.65 -22.50
CA LYS A 5 20.44 20.20 -22.47
C LYS A 5 20.29 19.64 -21.07
N LEU A 6 20.79 20.38 -20.07
CA LEU A 6 20.66 20.00 -18.66
C LEU A 6 19.18 20.01 -18.22
N MET A 7 18.44 21.01 -18.67
CA MET A 7 17.00 21.10 -18.34
C MET A 7 16.21 19.95 -18.95
N LYS A 8 16.54 19.55 -20.18
CA LYS A 8 15.88 18.40 -20.82
C LYS A 8 16.18 17.10 -20.10
N GLN A 9 17.42 16.94 -19.63
CA GLN A 9 17.80 15.75 -18.87
C GLN A 9 17.05 15.68 -17.55
N ALA A 10 16.88 16.82 -16.87
CA ALA A 10 16.13 16.89 -15.61
C ALA A 10 14.67 16.54 -15.82
N GLN A 11 14.07 17.05 -16.92
CA GLN A 11 12.68 16.72 -17.25
C GLN A 11 12.48 15.22 -17.52
N LYS A 12 13.40 14.62 -18.27
CA LYS A 12 13.34 13.18 -18.54
C LYS A 12 13.45 12.36 -17.28
N MET A 13 14.29 12.78 -16.35
CA MET A 13 14.44 12.09 -15.08
C MET A 13 13.16 12.20 -14.24
N GLN A 14 12.53 13.37 -14.22
CA GLN A 14 11.24 13.53 -13.52
C GLN A 14 10.16 12.66 -14.14
N GLU A 15 10.09 12.58 -15.47
CA GLU A 15 9.12 11.74 -16.15
C GLU A 15 9.32 10.27 -15.80
N LYS A 16 10.57 9.81 -15.77
CA LYS A 16 10.88 8.42 -15.41
C LYS A 16 10.51 8.12 -13.95
N MET A 17 10.76 9.06 -13.05
CA MET A 17 10.40 8.89 -11.65
C MET A 17 8.89 8.83 -11.48
N ALA A 18 8.16 9.70 -12.14
CA ALA A 18 6.70 9.71 -12.08
C ALA A 18 6.13 8.41 -12.66
N GLN A 19 6.70 7.93 -13.77
CA GLN A 19 6.28 6.66 -14.37
C GLN A 19 6.56 5.47 -13.45
N ALA A 20 7.73 5.45 -12.81
CA ALA A 20 8.09 4.39 -11.88
C ALA A 20 7.15 4.37 -10.68
N GLN A 21 6.78 5.53 -10.14
CA GLN A 21 5.82 5.61 -9.05
C GLN A 21 4.44 5.15 -9.47
N SER A 22 4.02 5.52 -10.69
CA SER A 22 2.74 5.07 -11.22
C SER A 22 2.70 3.57 -11.38
N GLU A 23 3.78 2.97 -11.89
CA GLU A 23 3.88 1.51 -12.02
C GLU A 23 3.85 0.81 -10.67
N LEU A 24 4.53 1.37 -9.66
CA LEU A 24 4.49 0.83 -8.30
C LEU A 24 3.10 0.92 -7.69
N ALA A 25 2.37 2.01 -7.96
CA ALA A 25 1.02 2.17 -7.46
C ALA A 25 0.05 1.16 -8.08
N GLU A 26 0.33 0.68 -9.29
CA GLU A 26 -0.49 -0.34 -9.95
C GLU A 26 -0.24 -1.75 -9.41
N LYS A 27 0.92 -1.99 -8.82
CA LYS A 27 1.25 -3.29 -8.24
C LYS A 27 0.65 -3.39 -6.85
N THR A 28 -0.11 -4.44 -6.61
CA THR A 28 -0.78 -4.65 -5.33
C THR A 28 -0.25 -5.87 -4.61
N VAL A 29 -0.27 -5.80 -3.29
CA VAL A 29 0.08 -6.90 -2.40
C VAL A 29 -1.13 -7.15 -1.51
N GLU A 30 -1.53 -8.40 -1.41
CA GLU A 30 -2.63 -8.84 -0.56
C GLU A 30 -2.06 -9.61 0.63
N VAL A 31 -2.41 -9.17 1.84
CA VAL A 31 -1.97 -9.82 3.08
C VAL A 31 -3.20 -10.24 3.87
N GLN A 32 -3.16 -11.44 4.40
CA GLN A 32 -4.22 -11.97 5.25
C GLN A 32 -3.78 -11.99 6.70
N ALA A 33 -4.68 -11.62 7.59
CA ALA A 33 -4.46 -11.66 9.03
C ALA A 33 -5.65 -12.35 9.70
N ALA A 34 -5.50 -12.70 10.98
CA ALA A 34 -6.54 -13.37 11.77
C ALA A 34 -7.07 -14.64 11.08
N GLY A 35 -6.16 -15.48 10.56
CA GLY A 35 -6.52 -16.74 9.92
C GLY A 35 -7.32 -16.57 8.63
N GLY A 36 -7.07 -15.48 7.89
CA GLY A 36 -7.77 -15.17 6.64
C GLY A 36 -9.05 -14.37 6.81
N LYS A 37 -9.39 -13.99 8.03
CA LYS A 37 -10.60 -13.22 8.31
C LYS A 37 -10.45 -11.73 8.01
N ILE A 38 -9.22 -11.25 7.92
CA ILE A 38 -8.91 -9.88 7.54
C ILE A 38 -8.00 -9.91 6.32
N THR A 39 -8.34 -9.15 5.30
CA THR A 39 -7.55 -9.02 4.08
C THR A 39 -7.18 -7.55 3.89
N VAL A 40 -5.89 -7.28 3.81
CA VAL A 40 -5.36 -5.93 3.58
C VAL A 40 -4.70 -5.91 2.21
N VAL A 41 -5.09 -4.95 1.39
CA VAL A 41 -4.48 -4.74 0.07
C VAL A 41 -3.72 -3.41 0.11
N ALA A 42 -2.43 -3.47 -0.21
CA ALA A 42 -1.57 -2.31 -0.32
C ALA A 42 -0.91 -2.28 -1.70
N ASN A 43 -0.43 -1.11 -2.10
CA ASN A 43 0.32 -1.01 -3.34
C ASN A 43 1.82 -0.84 -3.08
N GLY A 44 2.61 -0.93 -4.16
CA GLY A 44 4.07 -0.80 -4.06
C GLY A 44 4.55 0.60 -3.70
N ALA A 45 3.67 1.59 -3.73
CA ALA A 45 3.98 2.96 -3.29
C ALA A 45 3.82 3.15 -1.78
N GLY A 46 3.39 2.11 -1.06
CA GLY A 46 3.23 2.17 0.39
C GLY A 46 1.86 2.62 0.86
N ASP A 47 0.86 2.63 -0.03
CA ASP A 47 -0.50 3.03 0.32
C ASP A 47 -1.37 1.81 0.59
N VAL A 48 -2.17 1.86 1.63
CA VAL A 48 -3.19 0.85 1.88
C VAL A 48 -4.42 1.20 1.06
N ILE A 49 -4.80 0.28 0.17
CA ILE A 49 -5.90 0.50 -0.78
C ILE A 49 -7.23 0.08 -0.18
N SER A 50 -7.27 -1.08 0.48
CA SER A 50 -8.50 -1.60 1.05
C SER A 50 -8.23 -2.53 2.22
N ILE A 51 -9.23 -2.64 3.08
CA ILE A 51 -9.23 -3.60 4.19
C ILE A 51 -10.60 -4.26 4.20
N LYS A 52 -10.62 -5.59 4.17
CA LYS A 52 -11.85 -6.36 4.31
C LYS A 52 -11.81 -7.16 5.59
N ILE A 53 -12.88 -7.09 6.35
CA ILE A 53 -13.01 -7.76 7.64
C ILE A 53 -14.22 -8.68 7.58
N ALA A 54 -14.02 -9.96 7.91
CA ALA A 54 -15.13 -10.90 7.98
C ALA A 54 -16.03 -10.57 9.18
N LYS A 55 -17.32 -10.61 8.98
CA LYS A 55 -18.30 -10.28 10.04
C LYS A 55 -18.14 -11.16 11.26
N GLU A 56 -17.68 -12.38 11.07
CA GLU A 56 -17.54 -13.39 12.12
C GLU A 56 -16.62 -12.96 13.24
N ILE A 57 -15.60 -12.13 12.94
CA ILE A 57 -14.62 -11.69 13.94
C ILE A 57 -14.94 -10.33 14.52
N VAL A 58 -16.02 -9.69 14.08
CA VAL A 58 -16.44 -8.39 14.63
C VAL A 58 -17.27 -8.66 15.88
N ASP A 59 -16.60 -8.55 17.02
CA ASP A 59 -17.21 -8.79 18.32
C ASP A 59 -17.11 -7.50 19.15
N PRO A 60 -18.23 -6.86 19.45
CA PRO A 60 -18.23 -5.65 20.29
C PRO A 60 -17.64 -5.89 21.69
N GLY A 61 -17.61 -7.15 22.15
CA GLY A 61 -17.01 -7.50 23.42
C GLY A 61 -15.50 -7.66 23.38
N ASP A 62 -14.89 -7.68 22.19
CA ASP A 62 -13.45 -7.86 22.03
C ASP A 62 -12.90 -7.01 20.90
N VAL A 63 -13.01 -5.70 21.05
CA VAL A 63 -12.55 -4.74 20.07
C VAL A 63 -11.03 -4.73 19.98
N GLU A 64 -10.34 -5.03 21.08
CA GLU A 64 -8.86 -5.08 21.12
C GLU A 64 -8.31 -6.12 20.17
N PHE A 65 -8.94 -7.30 20.09
CA PHE A 65 -8.54 -8.33 19.15
C PHE A 65 -8.62 -7.82 17.71
N LEU A 66 -9.70 -7.14 17.37
CA LEU A 66 -9.89 -6.58 16.03
C LEU A 66 -8.83 -5.52 15.72
N GLU A 67 -8.56 -4.65 16.67
CA GLU A 67 -7.54 -3.60 16.51
C GLU A 67 -6.17 -4.20 16.25
N GLU A 68 -5.77 -5.19 17.03
CA GLU A 68 -4.47 -5.86 16.87
C GLU A 68 -4.39 -6.62 15.54
N ALA A 69 -5.45 -7.28 15.15
CA ALA A 69 -5.48 -8.03 13.90
C ALA A 69 -5.36 -7.09 12.69
N VAL A 70 -6.05 -5.95 12.70
CA VAL A 70 -5.95 -4.94 11.65
C VAL A 70 -4.53 -4.35 11.60
N LEU A 71 -3.97 -4.02 12.76
CA LEU A 71 -2.62 -3.48 12.84
C LEU A 71 -1.60 -4.47 12.29
N SER A 72 -1.73 -5.74 12.62
CA SER A 72 -0.85 -6.79 12.10
C SER A 72 -0.94 -6.89 10.58
N GLY A 73 -2.14 -6.89 10.04
CA GLY A 73 -2.34 -6.95 8.59
C GLY A 73 -1.75 -5.76 7.86
N VAL A 74 -1.98 -4.56 8.37
CA VAL A 74 -1.46 -3.34 7.76
C VAL A 74 0.07 -3.31 7.85
N THR A 75 0.63 -3.69 8.99
CA THR A 75 2.08 -3.70 9.18
C THR A 75 2.77 -4.67 8.23
N GLN A 76 2.16 -5.82 7.97
CA GLN A 76 2.71 -6.80 7.02
C GLN A 76 2.58 -6.37 5.57
N ALA A 77 1.55 -5.59 5.26
CA ALA A 77 1.27 -5.16 3.89
C ALA A 77 2.17 -4.02 3.42
N ILE A 78 2.69 -3.21 4.35
CA ILE A 78 3.51 -2.04 3.98
C ILE A 78 5.00 -2.37 3.95
#